data_7a6a3763548cada705ab2dd09f7599e7
#
_entry.id   7a6a3763548cada705ab2dd09f7599e7
#
_cell.length_a   1.000
_cell.length_b   1.000
_cell.length_c   1.000
_cell.angle_alpha   90.00
_cell.angle_beta   90.00
_cell.angle_gamma   90.00
#
_symmetry.space_group_name_H-M   'P 1'
#
loop_
_entity.id
_entity.type
_entity.pdbx_description
1 polymer ?
#
loop_
_entity_poly.entity_id
_entity_poly.type
_entity_poly.pdbx_seq_one_letter_code
_entity_poly.pdbx_strand_id
1 'polypeptide(L)'
;FSSRSDIPRAFFRWCQSSSDTYYRSIGNRLAAAYEADGGYGSSFDATWRALANEDSDGFMRVQRNYVRRSYYDPIVRSIESAVPGFDMDNYSIALRNVFWSRAVQHGVGGSSGFSSSDGRGGATGVIMRAFDALGGFANQPEAQLIEAIYNESGAVREPQSDSYGVMTGPTADKYGVTGKVLKYYDGNSGDVQLGVYARLRINEPAKAQVMLADYGFKDATVGEGVYQLRSSANSSLTATPGSSGLTLNAVTGGKNQQFRLDYHASGCYTITCQENGLR
;
A
#
# COMPACT_ATOMS: atom_id res chain seq x y z
N PHE A 1 -3.46 -8.02 -11.14
CA PHE A 1 -3.94 -7.05 -12.14
C PHE A 1 -5.15 -7.58 -12.89
N SER A 2 -6.08 -6.71 -13.28
CA SER A 2 -7.28 -7.09 -14.06
C SER A 2 -7.07 -6.81 -15.54
N SER A 3 -7.37 -7.78 -16.38
CA SER A 3 -7.37 -7.62 -17.86
C SER A 3 -8.47 -6.65 -18.35
N ARG A 4 -9.48 -6.35 -17.52
CA ARG A 4 -10.53 -5.37 -17.85
C ARG A 4 -10.06 -3.93 -17.77
N SER A 5 -8.96 -3.69 -17.07
CA SER A 5 -8.28 -2.40 -17.01
C SER A 5 -6.96 -2.53 -17.77
N ASP A 6 -6.47 -1.43 -18.33
CA ASP A 6 -5.20 -1.42 -19.06
C ASP A 6 -3.96 -1.51 -18.13
N ILE A 7 -4.16 -1.92 -16.87
CA ILE A 7 -3.11 -1.98 -15.87
C ILE A 7 -1.97 -2.94 -16.24
N PRO A 8 -2.21 -4.18 -16.72
CA PRO A 8 -1.11 -5.05 -17.10
C PRO A 8 -0.29 -4.47 -18.26
N ARG A 9 -0.93 -3.80 -19.22
CA ARG A 9 -0.23 -3.13 -20.34
C ARG A 9 0.58 -1.94 -19.85
N ALA A 10 0.03 -1.12 -18.96
CA ALA A 10 0.75 -0.02 -18.35
C ALA A 10 1.95 -0.51 -17.52
N PHE A 11 1.80 -1.64 -16.81
CA PHE A 11 2.87 -2.28 -16.06
C PHE A 11 4.04 -2.72 -16.99
N PHE A 12 3.78 -3.52 -18.03
CA PHE A 12 4.89 -3.96 -18.85
C PHE A 12 5.53 -2.83 -19.67
N ARG A 13 4.79 -1.82 -20.10
CA ARG A 13 5.35 -0.61 -20.72
C ARG A 13 6.25 0.16 -19.77
N TRP A 14 5.84 0.30 -18.50
CA TRP A 14 6.70 0.87 -17.49
C TRP A 14 7.98 0.05 -17.27
N CYS A 15 7.89 -1.27 -17.24
CA CYS A 15 9.05 -2.15 -17.16
C CYS A 15 10.01 -1.93 -18.35
N GLN A 16 9.48 -1.81 -19.58
CA GLN A 16 10.27 -1.54 -20.79
C GLN A 16 11.05 -0.21 -20.70
N SER A 17 10.45 0.81 -20.08
CA SER A 17 11.06 2.13 -19.95
C SER A 17 12.12 2.23 -18.82
N SER A 18 12.30 1.17 -18.03
CA SER A 18 13.23 1.16 -16.91
C SER A 18 14.69 1.15 -17.36
N SER A 19 15.58 1.79 -16.60
CA SER A 19 17.02 1.62 -16.76
C SER A 19 17.54 0.26 -16.26
N ASP A 20 16.77 -0.42 -15.40
CA ASP A 20 17.08 -1.75 -14.89
C ASP A 20 16.87 -2.82 -15.95
N THR A 21 17.90 -3.61 -16.23
CA THR A 21 17.88 -4.66 -17.26
C THR A 21 16.90 -5.79 -16.93
N TYR A 22 16.73 -6.12 -15.65
CA TYR A 22 15.79 -7.12 -15.19
C TYR A 22 14.33 -6.68 -15.47
N TYR A 23 14.00 -5.42 -15.15
CA TYR A 23 12.68 -4.85 -15.45
C TYR A 23 12.42 -4.83 -16.94
N ARG A 24 13.40 -4.36 -17.75
CA ARG A 24 13.24 -4.35 -19.22
C ARG A 24 13.01 -5.74 -19.78
N SER A 25 13.71 -6.76 -19.28
CA SER A 25 13.50 -8.15 -19.69
C SER A 25 12.05 -8.61 -19.45
N ILE A 26 11.51 -8.35 -18.26
CA ILE A 26 10.10 -8.63 -17.93
C ILE A 26 9.16 -7.90 -18.89
N GLY A 27 9.38 -6.59 -19.07
CA GLY A 27 8.54 -5.76 -19.94
C GLY A 27 8.55 -6.24 -21.39
N ASN A 28 9.72 -6.58 -21.94
CA ASN A 28 9.85 -7.05 -23.32
C ASN A 28 9.19 -8.42 -23.53
N ARG A 29 9.33 -9.35 -22.59
CA ARG A 29 8.70 -10.68 -22.66
C ARG A 29 7.18 -10.58 -22.63
N LEU A 30 6.63 -9.77 -21.72
CA LEU A 30 5.18 -9.56 -21.62
C LEU A 30 4.62 -8.82 -22.85
N ALA A 31 5.34 -7.82 -23.34
CA ALA A 31 4.94 -7.11 -24.56
C ALA A 31 4.89 -8.03 -25.79
N ALA A 32 5.94 -8.84 -25.98
CA ALA A 32 5.98 -9.79 -27.11
C ALA A 32 4.85 -10.83 -27.03
N ALA A 33 4.54 -11.32 -25.84
CA ALA A 33 3.43 -12.25 -25.63
C ALA A 33 2.06 -11.57 -25.87
N TYR A 34 1.89 -10.31 -25.44
CA TYR A 34 0.70 -9.52 -25.71
C TYR A 34 0.48 -9.27 -27.20
N GLU A 35 1.55 -8.98 -27.95
CA GLU A 35 1.51 -8.79 -29.40
C GLU A 35 1.18 -10.09 -30.14
N ALA A 36 1.77 -11.21 -29.70
CA ALA A 36 1.52 -12.52 -30.27
C ALA A 36 0.05 -12.98 -30.18
N ASP A 37 -0.60 -12.63 -29.05
CA ASP A 37 -2.02 -12.93 -28.82
C ASP A 37 -2.97 -11.86 -29.42
N GLY A 38 -2.46 -10.74 -29.90
CA GLY A 38 -3.26 -9.56 -30.27
C GLY A 38 -3.98 -8.95 -29.05
N GLY A 39 -3.48 -9.19 -27.83
CA GLY A 39 -4.05 -8.76 -26.57
C GLY A 39 -3.69 -9.65 -25.39
N TYR A 40 -4.58 -9.74 -24.42
CA TYR A 40 -4.43 -10.69 -23.30
C TYR A 40 -4.96 -12.06 -23.73
N GLY A 41 -4.09 -13.06 -23.75
CA GLY A 41 -4.40 -14.41 -24.20
C GLY A 41 -3.48 -15.45 -23.56
N SER A 42 -3.45 -16.64 -24.17
CA SER A 42 -2.73 -17.80 -23.62
C SER A 42 -1.22 -17.60 -23.56
N SER A 43 -0.62 -16.93 -24.54
CA SER A 43 0.81 -16.62 -24.54
C SER A 43 1.17 -15.62 -23.45
N PHE A 44 0.32 -14.60 -23.24
CA PHE A 44 0.49 -13.64 -22.16
C PHE A 44 0.41 -14.32 -20.79
N ASP A 45 -0.62 -15.15 -20.56
CA ASP A 45 -0.79 -15.90 -19.33
C ASP A 45 0.35 -16.88 -19.06
N ALA A 46 0.82 -17.59 -20.08
CA ALA A 46 1.95 -18.50 -19.97
C ALA A 46 3.25 -17.75 -19.60
N THR A 47 3.50 -16.60 -20.26
CA THR A 47 4.66 -15.76 -19.96
C THR A 47 4.63 -15.20 -18.55
N TRP A 48 3.43 -14.75 -18.08
CA TRP A 48 3.27 -14.26 -16.69
C TRP A 48 3.60 -15.35 -15.67
N ARG A 49 3.09 -16.59 -15.88
CA ARG A 49 3.38 -17.73 -15.01
C ARG A 49 4.86 -18.13 -15.05
N ALA A 50 5.47 -18.10 -16.25
CA ALA A 50 6.90 -18.39 -16.39
C ALA A 50 7.76 -17.41 -15.59
N LEU A 51 7.51 -16.11 -15.69
CA LEU A 51 8.21 -15.08 -14.91
C LEU A 51 8.06 -15.30 -13.41
N ALA A 52 6.86 -15.64 -12.95
CA ALA A 52 6.61 -15.94 -11.55
C ALA A 52 7.32 -17.22 -11.06
N ASN A 53 7.47 -18.22 -11.90
CA ASN A 53 8.16 -19.46 -11.57
C ASN A 53 9.70 -19.34 -11.64
N GLU A 54 10.22 -18.53 -12.54
CA GLU A 54 11.66 -18.32 -12.73
C GLU A 54 12.28 -17.53 -11.55
N ASP A 55 11.60 -16.47 -11.12
CA ASP A 55 12.02 -15.62 -9.98
C ASP A 55 10.79 -14.98 -9.33
N SER A 56 10.14 -15.73 -8.45
CA SER A 56 8.95 -15.29 -7.72
C SER A 56 9.17 -13.98 -6.95
N ASP A 57 10.27 -13.90 -6.21
CA ASP A 57 10.54 -12.76 -5.33
C ASP A 57 10.89 -11.51 -6.15
N GLY A 58 11.72 -11.67 -7.19
CA GLY A 58 12.08 -10.60 -8.10
C GLY A 58 10.86 -10.09 -8.86
N PHE A 59 10.04 -10.98 -9.42
CA PHE A 59 8.85 -10.59 -10.16
C PHE A 59 7.79 -9.92 -9.25
N MET A 60 7.59 -10.44 -8.03
CA MET A 60 6.72 -9.82 -7.03
C MET A 60 7.23 -8.43 -6.63
N ARG A 61 8.55 -8.25 -6.45
CA ARG A 61 9.16 -6.95 -6.15
C ARG A 61 8.89 -5.94 -7.27
N VAL A 62 9.03 -6.33 -8.54
CA VAL A 62 8.74 -5.45 -9.69
C VAL A 62 7.27 -5.03 -9.70
N GLN A 63 6.34 -5.97 -9.50
CA GLN A 63 4.91 -5.66 -9.40
C GLN A 63 4.60 -4.70 -8.24
N ARG A 64 5.19 -4.97 -7.07
CA ARG A 64 5.03 -4.10 -5.88
C ARG A 64 5.54 -2.68 -6.14
N ASN A 65 6.70 -2.54 -6.79
CA ASN A 65 7.27 -1.23 -7.11
C ASN A 65 6.39 -0.46 -8.09
N TYR A 66 5.81 -1.14 -9.08
CA TYR A 66 4.84 -0.52 -9.98
C TYR A 66 3.59 -0.03 -9.24
N VAL A 67 2.99 -0.87 -8.40
CA VAL A 67 1.79 -0.51 -7.64
C VAL A 67 2.09 0.60 -6.64
N ARG A 68 3.25 0.56 -5.97
CA ARG A 68 3.69 1.64 -5.09
C ARG A 68 3.76 2.98 -5.82
N ARG A 69 4.50 3.03 -6.93
CA ARG A 69 4.65 4.23 -7.76
C ARG A 69 3.31 4.76 -8.30
N SER A 70 2.42 3.84 -8.70
CA SER A 70 1.18 4.20 -9.39
C SER A 70 0.04 4.59 -8.45
N TYR A 71 0.09 4.15 -7.19
CA TYR A 71 -1.00 4.32 -6.23
C TYR A 71 -0.52 4.89 -4.89
N TYR A 72 0.47 4.26 -4.24
CA TYR A 72 0.87 4.65 -2.89
C TYR A 72 1.57 6.02 -2.87
N ASP A 73 2.64 6.19 -3.63
CA ASP A 73 3.37 7.46 -3.63
C ASP A 73 2.49 8.64 -4.09
N PRO A 74 1.60 8.49 -5.09
CA PRO A 74 0.66 9.55 -5.45
C PRO A 74 -0.38 9.89 -4.37
N ILE A 75 -0.94 8.89 -3.66
CA ILE A 75 -1.93 9.17 -2.62
C ILE A 75 -1.30 9.87 -1.42
N VAL A 76 -0.09 9.46 -1.02
CA VAL A 76 0.65 10.14 0.06
C VAL A 76 0.87 11.60 -0.30
N ARG A 77 1.47 11.89 -1.48
CA ARG A 77 1.68 13.28 -1.94
C ARG A 77 0.38 14.08 -2.03
N SER A 78 -0.71 13.44 -2.47
CA SER A 78 -2.00 14.10 -2.60
C SER A 78 -2.55 14.55 -1.25
N ILE A 79 -2.45 13.71 -0.24
CA ILE A 79 -2.92 14.04 1.12
C ILE A 79 -1.99 15.02 1.81
N GLU A 80 -0.68 14.85 1.72
CA GLU A 80 0.30 15.81 2.29
C GLU A 80 0.15 17.21 1.69
N SER A 81 -0.16 17.29 0.40
CA SER A 81 -0.45 18.56 -0.26
C SER A 81 -1.80 19.17 0.13
N ALA A 82 -2.83 18.34 0.36
CA ALA A 82 -4.18 18.79 0.63
C ALA A 82 -4.47 19.05 2.11
N VAL A 83 -3.69 18.45 3.01
CA VAL A 83 -3.91 18.46 4.47
C VAL A 83 -2.67 19.03 5.16
N PRO A 84 -2.65 20.35 5.44
CA PRO A 84 -1.50 21.01 6.05
C PRO A 84 -1.07 20.35 7.35
N GLY A 85 0.22 20.03 7.46
CA GLY A 85 0.81 19.40 8.65
C GLY A 85 0.66 17.88 8.71
N PHE A 86 -0.02 17.25 7.74
CA PHE A 86 0.01 15.79 7.63
C PHE A 86 1.32 15.36 6.98
N ASP A 87 2.00 14.42 7.61
CA ASP A 87 3.24 13.80 7.13
C ASP A 87 3.16 12.29 7.39
N MET A 88 3.12 11.50 6.30
CA MET A 88 2.99 10.04 6.38
C MET A 88 4.17 9.39 7.11
N ASP A 89 5.33 10.03 7.18
CA ASP A 89 6.46 9.48 7.90
C ASP A 89 6.27 9.46 9.42
N ASN A 90 5.30 10.21 9.92
CA ASN A 90 4.88 10.19 11.31
C ASN A 90 3.87 9.06 11.65
N TYR A 91 3.54 8.17 10.70
CA TYR A 91 2.53 7.12 10.91
C TYR A 91 3.09 5.72 10.65
N SER A 92 2.45 4.75 11.30
CA SER A 92 2.84 3.34 11.23
C SER A 92 2.64 2.73 9.84
N ILE A 93 3.21 1.54 9.65
CA ILE A 93 2.98 0.74 8.44
C ILE A 93 1.51 0.36 8.28
N ALA A 94 0.72 0.32 9.37
CA ALA A 94 -0.71 0.02 9.30
C ALA A 94 -1.45 1.12 8.54
N LEU A 95 -1.29 2.39 8.90
CA LEU A 95 -1.92 3.50 8.17
C LEU A 95 -1.41 3.61 6.74
N ARG A 96 -0.11 3.40 6.51
CA ARG A 96 0.49 3.35 5.16
C ARG A 96 -0.19 2.30 4.28
N ASN A 97 -0.46 1.11 4.80
CA ASN A 97 -1.20 0.06 4.10
C ASN A 97 -2.65 0.42 3.84
N VAL A 98 -3.31 1.13 4.77
CA VAL A 98 -4.67 1.63 4.56
C VAL A 98 -4.70 2.62 3.39
N PHE A 99 -3.80 3.58 3.35
CA PHE A 99 -3.68 4.53 2.22
C PHE A 99 -3.45 3.80 0.89
N TRP A 100 -2.53 2.84 0.88
CA TRP A 100 -2.27 2.03 -0.31
C TRP A 100 -3.51 1.26 -0.76
N SER A 101 -4.16 0.55 0.17
CA SER A 101 -5.39 -0.20 -0.11
C SER A 101 -6.50 0.70 -0.66
N ARG A 102 -6.69 1.91 -0.08
CA ARG A 102 -7.70 2.86 -0.56
C ARG A 102 -7.36 3.39 -1.95
N ALA A 103 -6.10 3.70 -2.22
CA ALA A 103 -5.68 4.17 -3.53
C ALA A 103 -5.88 3.11 -4.63
N VAL A 104 -5.60 1.84 -4.34
CA VAL A 104 -5.87 0.73 -5.27
C VAL A 104 -7.37 0.53 -5.47
N GLN A 105 -8.17 0.68 -4.41
CA GLN A 105 -9.61 0.43 -4.44
C GLN A 105 -10.41 1.54 -5.14
N HIS A 106 -10.09 2.80 -4.88
CA HIS A 106 -10.86 3.97 -5.32
C HIS A 106 -10.17 4.78 -6.43
N GLY A 107 -8.96 4.40 -6.83
CA GLY A 107 -8.05 5.29 -7.55
C GLY A 107 -7.48 6.37 -6.63
N VAL A 108 -6.43 7.05 -7.05
CA VAL A 108 -5.78 8.09 -6.21
C VAL A 108 -6.70 9.29 -6.01
N GLY A 109 -7.30 9.79 -7.07
CA GLY A 109 -8.12 11.00 -7.08
C GLY A 109 -7.81 11.91 -8.27
N GLY A 110 -8.37 13.10 -8.30
CA GLY A 110 -8.25 14.00 -9.44
C GLY A 110 -8.95 13.43 -10.69
N SER A 111 -8.24 13.38 -11.83
CA SER A 111 -8.77 12.81 -13.07
C SER A 111 -8.77 11.28 -13.10
N SER A 112 -8.12 10.63 -12.14
CA SER A 112 -7.98 9.15 -12.04
C SER A 112 -8.76 8.59 -10.86
N GLY A 113 -10.03 8.79 -10.80
CA GLY A 113 -10.87 8.23 -9.75
C GLY A 113 -12.33 8.58 -10.02
N PHE A 114 -13.25 8.09 -9.18
CA PHE A 114 -14.63 8.56 -9.28
C PHE A 114 -14.69 10.04 -8.88
N SER A 115 -15.46 10.79 -9.63
CA SER A 115 -15.78 12.19 -9.35
C SER A 115 -16.78 12.25 -8.19
N SER A 116 -16.64 13.24 -7.32
CA SER A 116 -17.66 13.57 -6.32
C SER A 116 -18.14 15.00 -6.48
N SER A 117 -19.33 15.28 -6.00
CA SER A 117 -19.96 16.61 -6.08
C SER A 117 -19.18 17.70 -5.35
N ASP A 118 -18.32 17.34 -4.39
CA ASP A 118 -17.44 18.23 -3.64
C ASP A 118 -16.04 18.41 -4.29
N GLY A 119 -15.84 17.87 -5.49
CA GLY A 119 -14.55 17.91 -6.19
C GLY A 119 -13.45 17.02 -5.60
N ARG A 120 -13.76 16.25 -4.56
CA ARG A 120 -12.81 15.37 -3.85
C ARG A 120 -13.00 13.93 -4.32
N GLY A 121 -12.42 13.55 -5.46
CA GLY A 121 -12.52 12.21 -6.04
C GLY A 121 -11.54 11.20 -5.43
N GLY A 122 -11.78 9.92 -5.70
CA GLY A 122 -10.89 8.80 -5.38
C GLY A 122 -10.57 8.65 -3.89
N ALA A 123 -9.46 7.98 -3.62
CA ALA A 123 -8.99 7.75 -2.25
C ALA A 123 -8.64 9.05 -1.51
N THR A 124 -8.13 10.08 -2.23
CA THR A 124 -7.89 11.39 -1.65
C THR A 124 -9.16 11.95 -1.02
N GLY A 125 -10.28 11.92 -1.75
CA GLY A 125 -11.55 12.40 -1.23
C GLY A 125 -12.09 11.57 -0.06
N VAL A 126 -11.96 10.24 -0.12
CA VAL A 126 -12.34 9.34 0.98
C VAL A 126 -11.56 9.68 2.25
N ILE A 127 -10.23 9.82 2.17
CA ILE A 127 -9.37 10.08 3.32
C ILE A 127 -9.65 11.48 3.90
N MET A 128 -9.79 12.50 3.04
CA MET A 128 -10.09 13.86 3.49
C MET A 128 -11.45 13.93 4.22
N ARG A 129 -12.50 13.29 3.70
CA ARG A 129 -13.80 13.23 4.38
C ARG A 129 -13.74 12.47 5.69
N ALA A 130 -12.92 11.42 5.78
CA ALA A 130 -12.69 10.70 7.04
C ALA A 130 -12.04 11.62 8.08
N PHE A 131 -11.06 12.42 7.67
CA PHE A 131 -10.42 13.40 8.56
C PHE A 131 -11.39 14.53 8.96
N ASP A 132 -12.17 15.03 8.01
CA ASP A 132 -13.21 16.04 8.30
C ASP A 132 -14.22 15.54 9.34
N ALA A 133 -14.64 14.26 9.23
CA ALA A 133 -15.57 13.63 10.17
C ALA A 133 -15.02 13.50 11.60
N LEU A 134 -13.70 13.49 11.76
CA LEU A 134 -13.01 13.50 13.07
C LEU A 134 -12.72 14.92 13.59
N GLY A 135 -13.06 15.95 12.82
CA GLY A 135 -12.68 17.32 13.14
C GLY A 135 -11.20 17.62 12.86
N GLY A 136 -10.57 16.82 12.01
CA GLY A 136 -9.16 16.88 11.63
C GLY A 136 -8.40 15.61 11.99
N PHE A 137 -7.17 15.50 11.52
CA PHE A 137 -6.31 14.32 11.81
C PHE A 137 -5.42 14.56 13.05
N ALA A 138 -5.12 15.82 13.38
CA ALA A 138 -4.20 16.18 14.44
C ALA A 138 -4.69 15.68 15.81
N ASN A 139 -3.77 15.08 16.56
CA ASN A 139 -4.04 14.49 17.87
C ASN A 139 -5.05 13.34 17.90
N GLN A 140 -5.41 12.79 16.75
CA GLN A 140 -6.22 11.59 16.68
C GLN A 140 -5.35 10.34 16.82
N PRO A 141 -5.75 9.37 17.65
CA PRO A 141 -5.12 8.06 17.68
C PRO A 141 -5.16 7.42 16.28
N GLU A 142 -4.07 6.79 15.86
CA GLU A 142 -3.98 6.16 14.53
C GLU A 142 -5.07 5.12 14.29
N ALA A 143 -5.50 4.40 15.34
CA ALA A 143 -6.63 3.48 15.30
C ALA A 143 -7.92 4.16 14.85
N GLN A 144 -8.18 5.40 15.31
CA GLN A 144 -9.36 6.17 14.92
C GLN A 144 -9.26 6.69 13.49
N LEU A 145 -8.07 7.10 13.04
CA LEU A 145 -7.85 7.48 11.63
C LEU A 145 -8.14 6.30 10.70
N ILE A 146 -7.63 5.11 11.02
CA ILE A 146 -7.88 3.87 10.28
C ILE A 146 -9.38 3.57 10.24
N GLU A 147 -10.05 3.60 11.37
CA GLU A 147 -11.48 3.34 11.47
C GLU A 147 -12.30 4.33 10.64
N ALA A 148 -12.02 5.63 10.77
CA ALA A 148 -12.71 6.67 10.02
C ALA A 148 -12.56 6.52 8.51
N ILE A 149 -11.35 6.17 8.03
CA ILE A 149 -11.09 5.95 6.61
C ILE A 149 -11.90 4.76 6.08
N TYR A 150 -11.99 3.67 6.84
CA TYR A 150 -12.80 2.52 6.44
C TYR A 150 -14.30 2.80 6.55
N ASN A 151 -14.72 3.57 7.55
CA ASN A 151 -16.10 4.02 7.72
C ASN A 151 -16.56 4.84 6.51
N GLU A 152 -15.77 5.80 6.08
CA GLU A 152 -16.07 6.60 4.89
C GLU A 152 -15.98 5.75 3.60
N SER A 153 -14.94 4.90 3.47
CA SER A 153 -14.75 4.05 2.29
C SER A 153 -15.90 3.07 2.06
N GLY A 154 -16.47 2.52 3.13
CA GLY A 154 -17.62 1.61 3.12
C GLY A 154 -18.93 2.27 3.54
N ALA A 155 -19.04 3.59 3.40
CA ALA A 155 -20.26 4.31 3.75
C ALA A 155 -21.46 3.85 2.91
N VAL A 156 -22.60 3.72 3.55
CA VAL A 156 -23.87 3.36 2.91
C VAL A 156 -24.81 4.56 2.85
N ARG A 157 -25.69 4.57 1.87
CA ARG A 157 -26.75 5.57 1.70
C ARG A 157 -28.02 4.94 1.19
N GLU A 158 -29.10 5.71 1.20
CA GLU A 158 -30.32 5.35 0.49
C GLU A 158 -30.05 5.31 -1.02
N PRO A 159 -30.68 4.38 -1.76
CA PRO A 159 -30.55 4.32 -3.21
C PRO A 159 -31.10 5.61 -3.86
N GLN A 160 -30.48 6.01 -4.94
CA GLN A 160 -30.95 7.10 -5.82
C GLN A 160 -31.47 6.51 -7.12
N SER A 161 -32.06 7.35 -7.97
CA SER A 161 -32.69 6.92 -9.24
C SER A 161 -31.69 6.27 -10.21
N ASP A 162 -30.41 6.56 -10.10
CA ASP A 162 -29.29 6.02 -10.89
C ASP A 162 -28.58 4.83 -10.23
N SER A 163 -29.00 4.42 -9.03
CA SER A 163 -28.41 3.25 -8.36
C SER A 163 -28.81 1.97 -9.08
N TYR A 164 -27.84 1.14 -9.45
CA TYR A 164 -28.06 -0.07 -10.25
C TYR A 164 -28.71 -1.21 -9.46
N GLY A 165 -28.40 -1.32 -8.16
CA GLY A 165 -28.95 -2.36 -7.30
C GLY A 165 -28.76 -2.05 -5.84
N VAL A 166 -29.58 -2.69 -4.98
CA VAL A 166 -29.50 -2.54 -3.53
C VAL A 166 -28.99 -3.84 -2.88
N MET A 167 -28.34 -3.74 -1.74
CA MET A 167 -27.93 -4.89 -0.95
C MET A 167 -29.17 -5.56 -0.32
N THR A 168 -29.31 -6.89 -0.47
CA THR A 168 -30.44 -7.65 0.04
C THR A 168 -30.02 -9.02 0.56
N GLY A 169 -30.94 -9.71 1.20
CA GLY A 169 -30.78 -11.08 1.69
C GLY A 169 -30.19 -11.19 3.09
N PRO A 170 -30.06 -12.42 3.61
CA PRO A 170 -29.71 -12.68 5.02
C PRO A 170 -28.38 -12.04 5.46
N THR A 171 -27.41 -11.91 4.55
CA THR A 171 -26.12 -11.28 4.86
C THR A 171 -26.26 -9.77 4.99
N ALA A 172 -27.09 -9.13 4.11
CA ALA A 172 -27.39 -7.71 4.22
C ALA A 172 -28.17 -7.40 5.51
N ASP A 173 -29.12 -8.28 5.87
CA ASP A 173 -29.87 -8.18 7.13
C ASP A 173 -28.94 -8.29 8.34
N LYS A 174 -28.04 -9.25 8.33
CA LYS A 174 -27.01 -9.44 9.39
C LYS A 174 -26.14 -8.18 9.58
N TYR A 175 -25.84 -7.47 8.51
CA TYR A 175 -25.01 -6.26 8.56
C TYR A 175 -25.82 -4.97 8.74
N GLY A 176 -27.16 -5.06 8.73
CA GLY A 176 -28.06 -3.89 8.88
C GLY A 176 -28.00 -2.94 7.67
N VAL A 177 -27.78 -3.48 6.46
CA VAL A 177 -27.61 -2.71 5.23
C VAL A 177 -28.64 -3.07 4.13
N THR A 178 -29.65 -3.85 4.49
CA THR A 178 -30.73 -4.22 3.58
C THR A 178 -31.43 -2.97 3.01
N GLY A 179 -31.62 -2.95 1.70
CA GLY A 179 -32.21 -1.82 0.98
C GLY A 179 -31.25 -0.65 0.73
N LYS A 180 -30.04 -0.68 1.26
CA LYS A 180 -29.02 0.36 1.09
C LYS A 180 -28.13 0.11 -0.12
N VAL A 181 -27.42 1.16 -0.54
CA VAL A 181 -26.32 1.09 -1.50
C VAL A 181 -25.03 1.60 -0.89
N LEU A 182 -23.90 1.11 -1.38
CA LEU A 182 -22.59 1.68 -1.06
C LEU A 182 -22.41 3.02 -1.76
N LYS A 183 -22.05 4.05 -1.02
CA LYS A 183 -21.87 5.43 -1.51
C LYS A 183 -21.00 5.53 -2.78
N TYR A 184 -19.97 4.67 -2.91
CA TYR A 184 -18.99 4.70 -3.97
C TYR A 184 -19.07 3.52 -4.95
N TYR A 185 -20.09 2.66 -4.83
CA TYR A 185 -20.26 1.43 -5.61
C TYR A 185 -21.70 1.19 -6.05
N ASP A 186 -22.55 2.17 -5.96
CA ASP A 186 -23.98 2.10 -6.27
C ASP A 186 -24.30 1.77 -7.75
N GLY A 187 -23.34 1.95 -8.65
CA GLY A 187 -23.38 1.46 -10.03
C GLY A 187 -23.16 -0.05 -10.21
N ASN A 188 -23.04 -0.82 -9.11
CA ASN A 188 -22.84 -2.28 -9.14
C ASN A 188 -24.09 -2.99 -8.60
N SER A 189 -24.21 -4.31 -8.92
CA SER A 189 -25.27 -5.15 -8.36
C SER A 189 -25.19 -5.21 -6.83
N GLY A 190 -26.32 -5.47 -6.17
CA GLY A 190 -26.39 -5.57 -4.71
C GLY A 190 -25.43 -6.59 -4.11
N ASP A 191 -25.24 -7.75 -4.77
CA ASP A 191 -24.30 -8.78 -4.33
C ASP A 191 -22.84 -8.32 -4.37
N VAL A 192 -22.46 -7.59 -5.44
CA VAL A 192 -21.11 -6.99 -5.54
C VAL A 192 -20.92 -5.95 -4.45
N GLN A 193 -21.91 -5.08 -4.25
CA GLN A 193 -21.87 -4.07 -3.19
C GLN A 193 -21.74 -4.71 -1.80
N LEU A 194 -22.50 -5.80 -1.53
CA LEU A 194 -22.45 -6.51 -0.27
C LEU A 194 -21.10 -7.16 0.00
N GLY A 195 -20.47 -7.75 -1.03
CA GLY A 195 -19.11 -8.28 -0.95
C GLY A 195 -18.08 -7.18 -0.66
N VAL A 196 -18.20 -6.02 -1.32
CA VAL A 196 -17.35 -4.85 -1.08
C VAL A 196 -17.59 -4.30 0.34
N TYR A 197 -18.83 -4.21 0.80
CA TYR A 197 -19.16 -3.79 2.15
C TYR A 197 -18.50 -4.68 3.21
N ALA A 198 -18.66 -6.00 3.09
CA ALA A 198 -18.05 -6.95 4.02
C ALA A 198 -16.52 -6.79 4.08
N ARG A 199 -15.90 -6.56 2.93
CA ARG A 199 -14.46 -6.31 2.87
C ARG A 199 -14.08 -5.01 3.57
N LEU A 200 -14.77 -3.90 3.29
CA LEU A 200 -14.41 -2.56 3.74
C LEU A 200 -14.83 -2.26 5.19
N ARG A 201 -15.88 -2.91 5.69
CA ARG A 201 -16.43 -2.63 7.02
C ARG A 201 -16.10 -3.70 8.05
N ILE A 202 -15.73 -4.90 7.61
CA ILE A 202 -15.51 -6.04 8.50
C ILE A 202 -14.06 -6.54 8.39
N ASN A 203 -13.63 -6.97 7.19
CA ASN A 203 -12.42 -7.76 7.06
C ASN A 203 -11.14 -6.91 7.06
N GLU A 204 -11.08 -5.86 6.23
CA GLU A 204 -9.90 -5.03 6.13
C GLU A 204 -9.65 -4.17 7.38
N PRO A 205 -10.67 -3.53 8.00
CA PRO A 205 -10.47 -2.80 9.25
C PRO A 205 -9.89 -3.67 10.36
N ALA A 206 -10.43 -4.90 10.54
CA ALA A 206 -9.93 -5.83 11.54
C ALA A 206 -8.45 -6.17 11.31
N LYS A 207 -8.06 -6.43 10.05
CA LYS A 207 -6.65 -6.69 9.70
C LYS A 207 -5.76 -5.46 9.93
N ALA A 208 -6.24 -4.27 9.61
CA ALA A 208 -5.49 -3.04 9.84
C ALA A 208 -5.26 -2.75 11.34
N GLN A 209 -6.26 -3.04 12.19
CA GLN A 209 -6.11 -2.91 13.64
C GLN A 209 -5.12 -3.95 14.22
N VAL A 210 -5.13 -5.19 13.73
CA VAL A 210 -4.12 -6.20 14.10
C VAL A 210 -2.73 -5.73 13.68
N MET A 211 -2.60 -5.23 12.45
CA MET A 211 -1.32 -4.69 11.97
C MET A 211 -0.86 -3.48 12.80
N LEU A 212 -1.77 -2.62 13.22
CA LEU A 212 -1.46 -1.50 14.11
C LEU A 212 -0.98 -2.00 15.49
N ALA A 213 -1.61 -3.02 16.04
CA ALA A 213 -1.19 -3.63 17.30
C ALA A 213 0.20 -4.26 17.20
N ASP A 214 0.52 -4.90 16.07
CA ASP A 214 1.78 -5.60 15.86
C ASP A 214 2.93 -4.66 15.47
N TYR A 215 2.64 -3.65 14.64
CA TYR A 215 3.62 -2.78 13.96
C TYR A 215 3.31 -1.28 14.12
N GLY A 216 2.40 -0.91 15.01
CA GLY A 216 2.10 0.47 15.34
C GLY A 216 3.22 1.15 16.13
N PHE A 217 3.01 2.40 16.47
CA PHE A 217 3.92 3.12 17.34
C PHE A 217 4.18 2.34 18.62
N LYS A 218 5.42 1.95 18.82
CA LYS A 218 5.93 1.47 20.10
C LYS A 218 6.98 2.46 20.55
N ASP A 219 7.08 2.66 21.84
CA ASP A 219 8.20 3.39 22.40
C ASP A 219 9.50 2.76 21.91
N ALA A 220 10.51 3.59 21.68
CA ALA A 220 11.80 3.12 21.23
C ALA A 220 12.32 2.04 22.21
N THR A 221 12.43 0.79 21.71
CA THR A 221 12.94 -0.33 22.53
C THR A 221 14.46 -0.28 22.65
N VAL A 222 15.12 0.44 21.72
CA VAL A 222 16.56 0.72 21.72
C VAL A 222 16.71 2.23 21.66
N GLY A 223 17.45 2.82 22.60
CA GLY A 223 17.70 4.26 22.59
C GLY A 223 18.46 4.69 21.33
N GLU A 224 18.35 5.95 20.96
CA GLU A 224 19.21 6.52 19.93
C GLU A 224 20.69 6.42 20.35
N GLY A 225 21.57 6.11 19.42
CA GLY A 225 22.97 5.96 19.74
C GLY A 225 23.75 5.22 18.66
N VAL A 226 25.01 4.92 18.99
CA VAL A 226 25.90 4.16 18.14
C VAL A 226 26.04 2.74 18.69
N TYR A 227 25.77 1.77 17.86
CA TYR A 227 25.69 0.36 18.22
C TYR A 227 26.49 -0.52 17.28
N GLN A 228 26.82 -1.73 17.76
CA GLN A 228 27.27 -2.84 16.93
C GLN A 228 26.12 -3.82 16.74
N LEU A 229 25.80 -4.16 15.49
CA LEU A 229 24.77 -5.15 15.15
C LEU A 229 25.41 -6.54 15.11
N ARG A 230 25.32 -7.28 16.20
CA ARG A 230 25.92 -8.61 16.34
C ARG A 230 24.96 -9.72 15.96
N SER A 231 25.50 -10.80 15.43
CA SER A 231 24.73 -12.02 15.19
C SER A 231 24.25 -12.63 16.51
N SER A 232 22.97 -12.97 16.60
CA SER A 232 22.40 -13.69 17.76
C SER A 232 22.91 -15.14 17.84
N ALA A 233 23.25 -15.75 16.70
CA ALA A 233 23.78 -17.11 16.63
C ALA A 233 25.28 -17.18 16.97
N ASN A 234 26.02 -16.10 16.73
CA ASN A 234 27.46 -16.02 17.05
C ASN A 234 27.85 -14.58 17.38
N SER A 235 27.98 -14.26 18.65
CA SER A 235 28.29 -12.90 19.14
C SER A 235 29.68 -12.41 18.76
N SER A 236 30.56 -13.27 18.23
CA SER A 236 31.90 -12.84 17.69
C SER A 236 31.78 -12.26 16.27
N LEU A 237 30.61 -12.35 15.64
CA LEU A 237 30.33 -11.79 14.31
C LEU A 237 29.47 -10.54 14.43
N THR A 238 29.80 -9.53 13.64
CA THR A 238 29.04 -8.28 13.54
C THR A 238 28.78 -7.92 12.08
N ALA A 239 27.68 -7.17 11.86
CA ALA A 239 27.35 -6.64 10.54
C ALA A 239 28.44 -5.66 10.09
N THR A 240 28.83 -5.76 8.82
CA THR A 240 29.81 -4.89 8.17
C THR A 240 29.28 -4.58 6.76
N PRO A 241 29.19 -3.31 6.33
CA PRO A 241 28.79 -2.97 4.97
C PRO A 241 29.80 -3.51 3.95
N GLY A 242 29.28 -4.10 2.89
CA GLY A 242 30.02 -4.54 1.71
C GLY A 242 29.46 -3.89 0.44
N SER A 243 30.06 -4.17 -0.70
CA SER A 243 29.63 -3.63 -2.00
C SER A 243 28.23 -4.04 -2.44
N SER A 244 27.71 -5.15 -1.92
CA SER A 244 26.41 -5.72 -2.28
C SER A 244 25.43 -5.85 -1.10
N GLY A 245 25.74 -5.24 0.06
CA GLY A 245 24.90 -5.29 1.26
C GLY A 245 25.71 -5.51 2.54
N LEU A 246 25.02 -5.99 3.59
CA LEU A 246 25.66 -6.30 4.88
C LEU A 246 26.19 -7.72 4.88
N THR A 247 27.41 -7.89 5.38
CA THR A 247 28.05 -9.18 5.63
C THR A 247 28.35 -9.35 7.12
N LEU A 248 28.45 -10.59 7.60
CA LEU A 248 28.89 -10.86 8.96
C LEU A 248 30.41 -11.13 8.99
N ASN A 249 31.14 -10.32 9.73
CA ASN A 249 32.57 -10.42 9.88
C ASN A 249 32.99 -10.45 11.37
N ALA A 250 34.19 -10.89 11.66
CA ALA A 250 34.73 -10.86 13.01
C ALA A 250 34.70 -9.44 13.58
N VAL A 251 34.42 -9.31 14.88
CA VAL A 251 34.36 -8.02 15.58
C VAL A 251 35.74 -7.41 15.62
N THR A 252 35.90 -6.23 15.01
CA THR A 252 37.17 -5.44 15.05
C THR A 252 37.02 -4.14 15.84
N GLY A 253 35.76 -3.70 16.09
CA GLY A 253 35.46 -2.41 16.72
C GLY A 253 35.62 -1.19 15.81
N GLY A 254 35.95 -1.39 14.53
CA GLY A 254 36.11 -0.32 13.55
C GLY A 254 34.80 0.44 13.29
N LYS A 255 34.88 1.67 12.74
CA LYS A 255 33.75 2.50 12.41
C LYS A 255 32.81 1.87 11.35
N ASN A 256 33.34 1.00 10.49
CA ASN A 256 32.56 0.18 9.55
C ASN A 256 31.68 -0.89 10.21
N GLN A 257 31.86 -1.10 11.52
CA GLN A 257 31.03 -2.01 12.33
C GLN A 257 30.19 -1.26 13.37
N GLN A 258 30.17 0.06 13.30
CA GLN A 258 29.39 0.93 14.17
C GLN A 258 28.27 1.57 13.37
N PHE A 259 27.04 1.44 13.90
CA PHE A 259 25.83 1.92 13.25
C PHE A 259 25.11 2.88 14.19
N ARG A 260 24.83 4.08 13.72
CA ARG A 260 23.95 5.01 14.41
C ARG A 260 22.50 4.59 14.16
N LEU A 261 21.75 4.47 15.23
CA LEU A 261 20.31 4.23 15.21
C LEU A 261 19.60 5.56 15.58
N ASP A 262 18.85 6.10 14.63
CA ASP A 262 17.98 7.25 14.83
C ASP A 262 16.53 6.76 14.79
N TYR A 263 15.81 6.91 15.90
CA TYR A 263 14.40 6.48 16.01
C TYR A 263 13.48 7.49 15.34
N HIS A 264 12.51 6.97 14.61
CA HIS A 264 11.46 7.76 13.99
C HIS A 264 10.11 7.51 14.66
N ALA A 265 9.30 8.54 14.71
CA ALA A 265 7.94 8.46 15.23
C ALA A 265 7.08 7.37 14.54
N SER A 266 7.48 6.88 13.36
CA SER A 266 6.87 5.72 12.68
C SER A 266 7.12 4.37 13.36
N GLY A 267 7.84 4.32 14.49
CA GLY A 267 8.22 3.06 15.16
C GLY A 267 9.41 2.35 14.52
N CYS A 268 10.08 2.98 13.55
CA CYS A 268 11.22 2.45 12.83
C CYS A 268 12.51 3.16 13.23
N TYR A 269 13.64 2.56 12.87
CA TYR A 269 14.95 3.19 13.01
C TYR A 269 15.57 3.42 11.64
N THR A 270 16.21 4.58 11.44
CA THR A 270 17.24 4.70 10.42
C THR A 270 18.55 4.16 11.00
N ILE A 271 19.20 3.27 10.27
CA ILE A 271 20.46 2.65 10.65
C ILE A 271 21.54 3.16 9.70
N THR A 272 22.45 3.98 10.20
CA THR A 272 23.50 4.63 9.40
C THR A 272 24.90 4.12 9.81
N CYS A 273 25.67 3.60 8.86
CA CYS A 273 27.06 3.21 9.13
C CYS A 273 27.92 4.43 9.41
N GLN A 274 28.71 4.39 10.49
CA GLN A 274 29.54 5.52 10.95
C GLN A 274 30.76 5.80 10.06
N GLU A 275 31.20 4.85 9.24
CA GLU A 275 32.36 5.04 8.36
C GLU A 275 32.00 5.79 7.06
N ASN A 276 30.87 5.45 6.44
CA ASN A 276 30.56 5.90 5.07
C ASN A 276 29.15 6.49 4.91
N GLY A 277 28.38 6.59 6.00
CA GLY A 277 27.02 7.16 5.96
C GLY A 277 26.00 6.33 5.19
N LEU A 278 26.31 5.08 4.82
CA LEU A 278 25.34 4.18 4.16
C LEU A 278 24.17 3.88 5.09
N ARG A 279 22.97 3.93 4.53
CA ARG A 279 21.68 3.71 5.20
C ARG A 279 21.00 2.47 4.68
#